data_5a0351b4dbc655814f2e80e5866cc0a6
#
_entry.id   5a0351b4dbc655814f2e80e5866cc0a6
#
_cell.length_a   1.000
_cell.length_b   1.000
_cell.length_c   1.000
_cell.angle_alpha   90.00
_cell.angle_beta   90.00
_cell.angle_gamma   90.00
#
_symmetry.space_group_name_H-M   'P 1'
#
loop_
_entity.id
_entity.type
_entity.pdbx_description
1 polymer ?
#
loop_
_entity_poly.entity_id
_entity_poly.type
_entity_poly.pdbx_seq_one_letter_code
_entity_poly.pdbx_strand_id
1 'polypeptide(L)'
;MRFSVGVEYAMHCLLYMTDSQVGKAFGIKDLATYQGVSVTYLSKVFTKLKKSGILKSIPGVNGGYELTRPPESISFLDIVEAIEGTDPLFQCAEIRQNEILLDKNNLTDTYTKCPCLIKVVMLEAEEQMKQYLKYKTLKWLREQVNDKMPEEHAKETIEWFNNPKSR
;
A
#
# COMPACT_ATOMS: atom_id res chain seq x y z
N MET A 1 -12.72 4.95 -8.62
CA MET A 1 -11.46 4.45 -8.04
C MET A 1 -11.61 4.43 -6.52
N ARG A 2 -11.33 3.32 -5.85
CA ARG A 2 -11.47 3.17 -4.40
C ARG A 2 -10.38 2.23 -3.89
N PHE A 3 -9.53 2.70 -2.99
CA PHE A 3 -8.65 1.81 -2.24
C PHE A 3 -9.45 1.09 -1.15
N SER A 4 -9.13 -0.18 -0.90
CA SER A 4 -9.75 -0.94 0.19
C SER A 4 -9.24 -0.45 1.55
N VAL A 5 -10.00 -0.72 2.60
CA VAL A 5 -9.59 -0.46 3.99
C VAL A 5 -8.30 -1.23 4.36
N GLY A 6 -7.96 -2.26 3.59
CA GLY A 6 -6.70 -3.00 3.74
C GLY A 6 -5.46 -2.14 3.53
N VAL A 7 -5.51 -1.14 2.63
CA VAL A 7 -4.41 -0.18 2.43
C VAL A 7 -4.23 0.68 3.69
N GLU A 8 -5.32 1.19 4.26
CA GLU A 8 -5.29 1.97 5.50
C GLU A 8 -4.68 1.17 6.65
N TYR A 9 -5.15 -0.07 6.87
CA TYR A 9 -4.62 -0.94 7.93
C TYR A 9 -3.15 -1.28 7.72
N ALA A 10 -2.74 -1.52 6.46
CA ALA A 10 -1.33 -1.74 6.12
C ALA A 10 -0.48 -0.52 6.49
N MET A 11 -0.87 0.69 6.06
CA MET A 11 -0.12 1.92 6.30
C MET A 11 0.04 2.20 7.80
N HIS A 12 -1.03 2.09 8.59
CA HIS A 12 -0.98 2.31 10.03
C HIS A 12 -0.11 1.29 10.76
N CYS A 13 -0.25 0.01 10.45
CA CYS A 13 0.57 -1.02 11.08
C CYS A 13 2.05 -0.89 10.71
N LEU A 14 2.36 -0.63 9.43
CA LEU A 14 3.74 -0.45 8.97
C LEU A 14 4.38 0.79 9.57
N LEU A 15 3.62 1.84 9.86
CA LEU A 15 4.11 3.05 10.54
C LEU A 15 4.72 2.72 11.91
N TYR A 16 4.06 1.88 12.74
CA TYR A 16 4.64 1.46 14.03
C TYR A 16 5.91 0.65 13.86
N MET A 17 6.00 -0.15 12.81
CA MET A 17 7.17 -0.97 12.50
C MET A 17 8.39 -0.15 12.04
N THR A 18 8.22 1.15 11.80
CA THR A 18 9.35 2.05 11.50
C THR A 18 10.06 2.56 12.73
N ASP A 19 9.50 2.34 13.93
CA ASP A 19 10.07 2.84 15.18
C ASP A 19 11.19 1.94 15.68
N SER A 20 12.42 2.48 15.68
CA SER A 20 13.60 1.76 16.16
C SER A 20 13.62 1.51 17.68
N GLN A 21 12.78 2.20 18.44
CA GLN A 21 12.67 2.04 19.89
C GLN A 21 11.70 0.91 20.28
N VAL A 22 10.90 0.42 19.35
CA VAL A 22 10.07 -0.76 19.51
C VAL A 22 10.86 -2.00 19.09
N GLY A 23 10.59 -3.14 19.72
CA GLY A 23 11.25 -4.42 19.40
C GLY A 23 11.22 -4.74 17.90
N LYS A 24 12.17 -5.58 17.44
CA LYS A 24 12.37 -5.85 16.02
C LYS A 24 11.20 -6.57 15.33
N ALA A 25 10.42 -7.37 16.08
CA ALA A 25 9.31 -8.16 15.51
C ALA A 25 7.98 -7.78 16.18
N PHE A 26 6.98 -7.53 15.36
CA PHE A 26 5.63 -7.14 15.81
C PHE A 26 4.66 -8.31 15.70
N GLY A 27 4.04 -8.68 16.83
CA GLY A 27 2.97 -9.66 16.85
C GLY A 27 1.71 -9.15 16.14
N ILE A 28 1.12 -9.97 15.28
CA ILE A 28 -0.09 -9.55 14.54
C ILE A 28 -1.29 -9.33 15.47
N LYS A 29 -1.39 -10.10 16.57
CA LYS A 29 -2.42 -9.91 17.58
C LYS A 29 -2.28 -8.57 18.27
N ASP A 30 -1.04 -8.18 18.56
CA ASP A 30 -0.72 -6.93 19.23
C ASP A 30 -1.07 -5.74 18.34
N LEU A 31 -0.66 -5.76 17.08
CA LEU A 31 -1.04 -4.74 16.11
C LEU A 31 -2.55 -4.64 15.94
N ALA A 32 -3.24 -5.77 15.85
CA ALA A 32 -4.69 -5.80 15.71
C ALA A 32 -5.41 -5.24 16.96
N THR A 33 -4.92 -5.58 18.16
CA THR A 33 -5.46 -5.08 19.42
C THR A 33 -5.24 -3.57 19.55
N TYR A 34 -4.01 -3.12 19.27
CA TYR A 34 -3.67 -1.70 19.35
C TYR A 34 -4.51 -0.84 18.41
N GLN A 35 -4.73 -1.33 17.17
CA GLN A 35 -5.54 -0.63 16.16
C GLN A 35 -7.06 -0.85 16.31
N GLY A 36 -7.50 -1.74 17.19
CA GLY A 36 -8.92 -2.07 17.30
C GLY A 36 -9.50 -2.76 16.06
N VAL A 37 -8.69 -3.57 15.35
CA VAL A 37 -9.10 -4.22 14.10
C VAL A 37 -9.12 -5.76 14.22
N SER A 38 -9.81 -6.42 13.30
CA SER A 38 -9.88 -7.88 13.26
C SER A 38 -8.52 -8.52 12.96
N VAL A 39 -8.04 -9.41 13.84
CA VAL A 39 -6.82 -10.20 13.63
C VAL A 39 -6.90 -10.99 12.33
N THR A 40 -8.06 -11.60 12.03
CA THR A 40 -8.26 -12.40 10.80
C THR A 40 -8.11 -11.54 9.54
N TYR A 41 -8.67 -10.33 9.55
CA TYR A 41 -8.54 -9.42 8.41
C TYR A 41 -7.09 -8.92 8.28
N LEU A 42 -6.48 -8.49 9.39
CA LEU A 42 -5.10 -8.02 9.40
C LEU A 42 -4.12 -9.11 8.93
N SER A 43 -4.37 -10.38 9.29
CA SER A 43 -3.57 -11.52 8.80
C SER A 43 -3.60 -11.67 7.28
N LYS A 44 -4.75 -11.41 6.63
CA LYS A 44 -4.85 -11.40 5.17
C LYS A 44 -4.03 -10.26 4.55
N VAL A 45 -4.10 -9.07 5.15
CA VAL A 45 -3.29 -7.90 4.74
C VAL A 45 -1.80 -8.21 4.86
N PHE A 46 -1.36 -8.74 5.99
CA PHE A 46 0.05 -9.10 6.24
C PHE A 46 0.56 -10.22 5.34
N THR A 47 -0.33 -11.17 4.96
CA THR A 47 0.00 -12.20 3.97
C THR A 47 0.32 -11.57 2.61
N LYS A 48 -0.42 -10.55 2.18
CA LYS A 48 -0.16 -9.82 0.94
C LYS A 48 1.15 -9.04 1.01
N LEU A 49 1.38 -8.29 2.11
CA LEU A 49 2.63 -7.56 2.35
C LEU A 49 3.86 -8.48 2.39
N LYS A 50 3.71 -9.69 2.94
CA LYS A 50 4.77 -10.70 2.93
C LYS A 50 5.03 -11.22 1.52
N LYS A 51 4.00 -11.51 0.74
CA LYS A 51 4.14 -11.98 -0.66
C LYS A 51 4.82 -10.94 -1.55
N SER A 52 4.57 -9.65 -1.31
CA SER A 52 5.23 -8.55 -2.04
C SER A 52 6.64 -8.23 -1.55
N GLY A 53 7.14 -8.93 -0.52
CA GLY A 53 8.48 -8.72 0.01
C GLY A 53 8.63 -7.45 0.86
N ILE A 54 7.54 -6.83 1.32
CA ILE A 54 7.58 -5.69 2.26
C ILE A 54 7.83 -6.19 3.69
N LEU A 55 7.24 -7.33 4.05
CA LEU A 55 7.37 -7.95 5.36
C LEU A 55 8.02 -9.34 5.27
N LYS A 56 8.69 -9.73 6.34
CA LYS A 56 9.06 -11.12 6.61
C LYS A 56 8.55 -11.55 7.98
N SER A 57 8.34 -12.85 8.17
CA SER A 57 7.95 -13.44 9.45
C SER A 57 9.18 -13.93 10.20
N ILE A 58 9.22 -13.65 11.50
CA ILE A 58 10.21 -14.14 12.45
C ILE A 58 9.57 -15.24 13.29
N PRO A 59 10.09 -16.47 13.29
CA PRO A 59 9.53 -17.56 14.09
C PRO A 59 9.91 -17.43 15.57
N GLY A 60 9.17 -18.13 16.44
CA GLY A 60 9.45 -18.26 17.86
C GLY A 60 8.47 -17.51 18.76
N VAL A 61 8.68 -17.66 20.08
CA VAL A 61 7.80 -17.09 21.13
C VAL A 61 7.75 -15.56 21.06
N ASN A 62 8.87 -14.92 20.73
CA ASN A 62 8.99 -13.47 20.52
C ASN A 62 8.98 -13.13 19.02
N GLY A 63 8.44 -14.02 18.20
CA GLY A 63 8.35 -13.85 16.76
C GLY A 63 7.22 -12.91 16.37
N GLY A 64 7.11 -12.68 15.06
CA GLY A 64 6.14 -11.76 14.50
C GLY A 64 6.51 -11.37 13.09
N TYR A 65 6.32 -10.12 12.75
CA TYR A 65 6.66 -9.55 11.45
C TYR A 65 7.66 -8.40 11.61
N GLU A 66 8.54 -8.27 10.64
CA GLU A 66 9.44 -7.13 10.51
C GLU A 66 9.55 -6.66 9.07
N LEU A 67 9.98 -5.41 8.87
CA LEU A 67 10.27 -4.87 7.54
C LEU A 67 11.47 -5.61 6.94
N THR A 68 11.40 -5.88 5.63
CA THR A 68 12.50 -6.52 4.89
C THR A 68 13.57 -5.54 4.45
N ARG A 69 13.22 -4.26 4.38
CA ARG A 69 14.07 -3.17 3.88
C ARG A 69 13.79 -1.87 4.66
N PRO A 70 14.70 -0.88 4.59
CA PRO A 70 14.55 0.37 5.32
C PRO A 70 13.29 1.15 4.95
N PRO A 71 12.65 1.89 5.89
CA PRO A 71 11.41 2.63 5.66
C PRO A 71 11.46 3.64 4.50
N GLU A 72 12.63 4.22 4.23
CA GLU A 72 12.86 5.12 3.10
C GLU A 72 12.78 4.44 1.73
N SER A 73 12.92 3.13 1.68
CA SER A 73 12.82 2.33 0.45
C SER A 73 11.46 1.66 0.26
N ILE A 74 10.48 1.93 1.14
CA ILE A 74 9.12 1.43 1.04
C ILE A 74 8.19 2.62 0.76
N SER A 75 7.68 2.68 -0.45
CA SER A 75 6.77 3.75 -0.87
C SER A 75 5.29 3.40 -0.57
N PHE A 76 4.43 4.42 -0.57
CA PHE A 76 2.99 4.23 -0.55
C PHE A 76 2.52 3.42 -1.77
N LEU A 77 3.16 3.60 -2.93
CA LEU A 77 2.85 2.82 -4.12
C LEU A 77 3.11 1.32 -3.89
N ASP A 78 4.28 0.95 -3.33
CA ASP A 78 4.59 -0.44 -3.00
C ASP A 78 3.51 -1.10 -2.14
N ILE A 79 3.00 -0.35 -1.15
CA ILE A 79 1.97 -0.85 -0.22
C ILE A 79 0.62 -0.97 -0.94
N VAL A 80 0.24 0.03 -1.74
CA VAL A 80 -1.00 0.00 -2.53
C VAL A 80 -0.98 -1.19 -3.49
N GLU A 81 0.08 -1.36 -4.27
CA GLU A 81 0.22 -2.47 -5.21
C GLU A 81 0.25 -3.84 -4.52
N ALA A 82 0.85 -3.93 -3.33
CA ALA A 82 0.82 -5.16 -2.53
C ALA A 82 -0.61 -5.56 -2.12
N ILE A 83 -1.47 -4.59 -1.81
CA ILE A 83 -2.84 -4.83 -1.31
C ILE A 83 -3.85 -4.96 -2.43
N GLU A 84 -3.81 -4.05 -3.42
CA GLU A 84 -4.80 -3.95 -4.49
C GLU A 84 -4.42 -4.74 -5.75
N GLY A 85 -3.13 -5.03 -5.94
CA GLY A 85 -2.59 -5.54 -7.19
C GLY A 85 -2.08 -4.43 -8.10
N THR A 86 -1.61 -4.85 -9.28
CA THR A 86 -0.99 -3.97 -10.30
C THR A 86 -1.82 -3.82 -11.55
N ASP A 87 -3.07 -4.30 -11.53
CA ASP A 87 -3.96 -4.21 -12.69
C ASP A 87 -4.22 -2.75 -13.07
N PRO A 88 -4.23 -2.40 -14.37
CA PRO A 88 -4.54 -1.05 -14.80
C PRO A 88 -5.91 -0.58 -14.32
N LEU A 89 -6.01 0.66 -13.88
CA LEU A 89 -7.27 1.26 -13.45
C LEU A 89 -8.25 1.48 -14.61
N PHE A 90 -7.73 1.61 -15.82
CA PHE A 90 -8.52 1.80 -17.02
C PHE A 90 -8.18 0.77 -18.10
N GLN A 91 -9.20 0.04 -18.56
CA GLN A 91 -9.10 -0.91 -19.66
C GLN A 91 -9.83 -0.35 -20.88
N CYS A 92 -9.08 -0.08 -21.95
CA CYS A 92 -9.65 0.39 -23.20
C CYS A 92 -10.09 -0.81 -24.05
N ALA A 93 -11.37 -0.82 -24.43
CA ALA A 93 -11.94 -1.82 -25.35
C ALA A 93 -11.88 -1.38 -26.83
N GLU A 94 -11.25 -0.24 -27.16
CA GLU A 94 -11.14 0.35 -28.50
C GLU A 94 -12.51 0.45 -29.23
N ILE A 95 -13.57 0.79 -28.49
CA ILE A 95 -14.94 0.81 -29.03
C ILE A 95 -15.13 1.75 -30.20
N ARG A 96 -14.26 2.77 -30.36
CA ARG A 96 -14.25 3.67 -31.54
C ARG A 96 -14.07 2.92 -32.86
N GLN A 97 -13.46 1.73 -32.86
CA GLN A 97 -13.30 0.88 -34.05
C GLN A 97 -14.58 0.10 -34.40
N ASN A 98 -15.57 0.14 -33.50
CA ASN A 98 -16.86 -0.56 -33.71
C ASN A 98 -17.98 0.36 -34.19
N GLU A 99 -17.68 1.63 -34.50
CA GLU A 99 -18.67 2.57 -35.02
C GLU A 99 -19.34 2.03 -36.29
N ILE A 100 -20.67 2.18 -36.36
CA ILE A 100 -21.49 1.58 -37.45
C ILE A 100 -21.18 2.16 -38.85
N LEU A 101 -20.64 3.39 -38.88
CA LEU A 101 -20.30 4.07 -40.14
C LEU A 101 -18.89 3.75 -40.63
N LEU A 102 -18.11 2.98 -39.89
CA LEU A 102 -16.75 2.61 -40.29
C LEU A 102 -16.76 1.33 -41.13
N ASP A 103 -16.03 1.37 -42.23
CA ASP A 103 -15.68 0.16 -42.98
C ASP A 103 -14.58 -0.60 -42.19
N LYS A 104 -14.97 -1.66 -41.50
CA LYS A 104 -14.06 -2.49 -40.68
C LYS A 104 -12.94 -3.14 -41.47
N ASN A 105 -13.12 -3.30 -42.79
CA ASN A 105 -12.11 -3.88 -43.66
C ASN A 105 -11.11 -2.84 -44.20
N ASN A 106 -11.41 -1.55 -44.01
CA ASN A 106 -10.58 -0.46 -44.52
C ASN A 106 -10.50 0.70 -43.48
N LEU A 107 -10.08 0.40 -42.28
CA LEU A 107 -9.88 1.40 -41.22
C LEU A 107 -8.70 2.31 -41.58
N THR A 108 -8.89 3.63 -41.42
CA THR A 108 -7.84 4.62 -41.64
C THR A 108 -6.77 4.56 -40.55
N ASP A 109 -5.60 5.12 -40.84
CA ASP A 109 -4.48 5.22 -39.91
C ASP A 109 -4.87 5.86 -38.55
N THR A 110 -5.83 6.76 -38.55
CA THR A 110 -6.37 7.38 -37.32
C THR A 110 -6.93 6.34 -36.36
N TYR A 111 -7.56 5.27 -36.86
CA TYR A 111 -8.13 4.23 -35.99
C TYR A 111 -7.15 3.09 -35.70
N THR A 112 -6.13 2.88 -36.53
CA THR A 112 -5.21 1.75 -36.41
C THR A 112 -3.88 2.12 -35.80
N LYS A 113 -3.36 3.34 -36.06
CA LYS A 113 -2.02 3.77 -35.62
C LYS A 113 -2.05 4.81 -34.50
N CYS A 114 -3.14 5.60 -34.40
CA CYS A 114 -3.25 6.62 -33.35
C CYS A 114 -3.90 6.01 -32.11
N PRO A 115 -3.34 6.23 -30.91
CA PRO A 115 -3.97 5.77 -29.67
C PRO A 115 -5.28 6.52 -29.42
N CYS A 116 -6.23 5.85 -28.77
CA CYS A 116 -7.45 6.50 -28.30
C CYS A 116 -7.12 7.60 -27.31
N LEU A 117 -7.55 8.84 -27.55
CA LEU A 117 -7.26 9.98 -26.64
C LEU A 117 -7.82 9.76 -25.23
N ILE A 118 -8.98 9.10 -25.12
CA ILE A 118 -9.53 8.73 -23.79
C ILE A 118 -8.56 7.80 -23.06
N LYS A 119 -8.02 6.79 -23.74
CA LYS A 119 -7.02 5.88 -23.16
C LYS A 119 -5.77 6.65 -22.73
N VAL A 120 -5.27 7.57 -23.55
CA VAL A 120 -4.08 8.38 -23.24
C VAL A 120 -4.30 9.16 -21.95
N VAL A 121 -5.38 9.93 -21.86
CA VAL A 121 -5.70 10.73 -20.67
C VAL A 121 -5.85 9.88 -19.41
N MET A 122 -6.53 8.73 -19.52
CA MET A 122 -6.74 7.84 -18.37
C MET A 122 -5.44 7.19 -17.87
N LEU A 123 -4.56 6.79 -18.78
CA LEU A 123 -3.25 6.23 -18.44
C LEU A 123 -2.32 7.30 -17.86
N GLU A 124 -2.34 8.52 -18.39
CA GLU A 124 -1.57 9.64 -17.83
C GLU A 124 -2.02 9.97 -16.41
N ALA A 125 -3.33 9.99 -16.14
CA ALA A 125 -3.88 10.22 -14.81
C ALA A 125 -3.45 9.13 -13.81
N GLU A 126 -3.47 7.85 -14.24
CA GLU A 126 -2.98 6.73 -13.45
C GLU A 126 -1.49 6.88 -13.14
N GLU A 127 -0.69 7.23 -14.14
CA GLU A 127 0.75 7.43 -13.98
C GLU A 127 1.06 8.58 -13.01
N GLN A 128 0.36 9.72 -13.10
CA GLN A 128 0.51 10.83 -12.16
C GLN A 128 0.21 10.40 -10.71
N MET A 129 -0.86 9.63 -10.51
CA MET A 129 -1.18 9.08 -9.20
C MET A 129 -0.07 8.14 -8.69
N LYS A 130 0.42 7.21 -9.53
CA LYS A 130 1.51 6.30 -9.17
C LYS A 130 2.78 7.06 -8.82
N GLN A 131 3.15 8.06 -9.58
CA GLN A 131 4.32 8.89 -9.32
C GLN A 131 4.19 9.60 -7.96
N TYR A 132 3.04 10.21 -7.66
CA TYR A 132 2.81 10.84 -6.37
C TYR A 132 2.97 9.85 -5.20
N LEU A 133 2.37 8.67 -5.28
CA LEU A 133 2.46 7.63 -4.25
C LEU A 133 3.88 7.07 -4.11
N LYS A 134 4.63 7.00 -5.19
CA LYS A 134 6.01 6.52 -5.22
C LYS A 134 6.97 7.43 -4.44
N TYR A 135 6.76 8.75 -4.48
CA TYR A 135 7.59 9.71 -3.75
C TYR A 135 7.28 9.78 -2.25
N LYS A 136 6.16 9.21 -1.79
CA LYS A 136 5.81 9.15 -0.37
C LYS A 136 6.27 7.81 0.21
N THR A 137 7.17 7.86 1.20
CA THR A 137 7.73 6.66 1.83
C THR A 137 7.23 6.48 3.27
N LEU A 138 7.43 5.31 3.85
CA LEU A 138 7.15 5.10 5.27
C LEU A 138 7.99 6.02 6.15
N LYS A 139 9.25 6.32 5.78
CA LYS A 139 10.08 7.29 6.48
C LYS A 139 9.45 8.68 6.46
N TRP A 140 9.03 9.16 5.28
CA TRP A 140 8.32 10.44 5.15
C TRP A 140 7.06 10.47 6.03
N LEU A 141 6.26 9.39 6.03
CA LEU A 141 5.07 9.30 6.88
C LEU A 141 5.43 9.41 8.36
N ARG A 142 6.46 8.68 8.80
CA ARG A 142 6.95 8.71 10.18
C ARG A 142 7.36 10.12 10.62
N GLU A 143 8.11 10.82 9.77
CA GLU A 143 8.53 12.21 10.02
C GLU A 143 7.32 13.12 10.19
N GLN A 144 6.33 13.03 9.26
CA GLN A 144 5.11 13.86 9.33
C GLN A 144 4.25 13.57 10.56
N VAL A 145 4.20 12.32 11.00
CA VAL A 145 3.45 11.93 12.20
C VAL A 145 4.17 12.40 13.45
N ASN A 146 5.49 12.24 13.55
CA ASN A 146 6.27 12.67 14.70
C ASN A 146 6.14 14.18 14.95
N ASP A 147 6.11 15.00 13.89
CA ASP A 147 5.95 16.46 14.01
C ASP A 147 4.57 16.86 14.60
N LYS A 148 3.59 15.98 14.58
CA LYS A 148 2.21 16.28 15.00
C LYS A 148 1.76 15.49 16.22
N MET A 149 2.44 14.40 16.55
CA MET A 149 2.08 13.52 17.65
C MET A 149 2.58 14.11 18.98
N PRO A 150 1.73 14.21 20.02
CA PRO A 150 2.19 14.57 21.36
C PRO A 150 3.26 13.58 21.86
N GLU A 151 4.32 14.10 22.49
CA GLU A 151 5.43 13.27 23.00
C GLU A 151 4.95 12.19 23.99
N GLU A 152 3.97 12.52 24.81
CA GLU A 152 3.38 11.59 25.77
C GLU A 152 2.77 10.38 25.07
N HIS A 153 1.96 10.61 24.02
CA HIS A 153 1.34 9.54 23.23
C HIS A 153 2.39 8.69 22.49
N ALA A 154 3.46 9.30 21.99
CA ALA A 154 4.56 8.56 21.37
C ALA A 154 5.24 7.61 22.37
N LYS A 155 5.51 8.08 23.61
CA LYS A 155 6.08 7.27 24.69
C LYS A 155 5.14 6.11 25.07
N GLU A 156 3.85 6.38 25.28
CA GLU A 156 2.86 5.35 25.60
C GLU A 156 2.78 4.27 24.52
N THR A 157 2.84 4.66 23.23
CA THR A 157 2.86 3.73 22.11
C THR A 157 4.07 2.79 22.17
N ILE A 158 5.26 3.35 22.41
CA ILE A 158 6.49 2.57 22.52
C ILE A 158 6.43 1.62 23.72
N GLU A 159 5.98 2.10 24.88
CA GLU A 159 5.82 1.29 26.09
C GLU A 159 4.83 0.14 25.85
N TRP A 160 3.71 0.43 25.19
CA TRP A 160 2.68 -0.57 24.90
C TRP A 160 3.23 -1.72 24.02
N PHE A 161 4.01 -1.44 22.99
CA PHE A 161 4.60 -2.47 22.14
C PHE A 161 5.76 -3.22 22.83
N ASN A 162 6.52 -2.57 23.71
CA ASN A 162 7.65 -3.18 24.42
C ASN A 162 7.23 -4.03 25.63
N ASN A 163 6.02 -3.85 26.17
CA ASN A 163 5.53 -4.54 27.38
C ASN A 163 4.35 -5.51 27.07
N PRO A 164 4.60 -6.67 26.44
CA PRO A 164 3.54 -7.61 26.06
C PRO A 164 2.80 -8.25 27.25
N LYS A 165 3.30 -8.14 28.47
CA LYS A 165 2.67 -8.71 29.69
C LYS A 165 1.56 -7.85 30.30
N SER A 166 1.34 -6.65 29.81
CA SER A 166 0.26 -5.75 30.26
C SER A 166 -1.02 -5.86 29.40
N ARG A 167 -1.14 -6.91 28.61
CA ARG A 167 -2.19 -7.13 27.59
C ARG A 167 -3.18 -8.20 28.02
#